data_d0699da6e41a1b9ba44dc384c962ba34
#
_entry.id   d0699da6e41a1b9ba44dc384c962ba34
#
_cell.length_a   1.000
_cell.length_b   1.000
_cell.length_c   1.000
_cell.angle_alpha   90.00
_cell.angle_beta   90.00
_cell.angle_gamma   90.00
#
_symmetry.space_group_name_H-M   'P 1'
#
loop_
_entity.id
_entity.type
_entity.pdbx_description
1 polymer ?
#
loop_
_entity_poly.entity_id
_entity_poly.type
_entity_poly.pdbx_seq_one_letter_code
_entity_poly.pdbx_strand_id
1 'polypeptide(L)'
;MRRKFMPSSVQATAGLLATLMMFCGEIAMARSLLLAEPSQLAGQWQAVLSSPQDNAQTQAMQDKPSNSCLVELKADQTLGGQTDCLGHWLGDEPVRWFTEPDGLSLIGKQDSRTHLGLRQGGHYQMTLKSGMLLRLERNKSQSAH
;
A
#
# COMPACT_ATOMS: atom_id res chain seq x y z
N MET A 1 -19.47 19.16 -86.94
CA MET A 1 -18.29 19.76 -86.31
C MET A 1 -18.25 19.40 -84.86
N ARG A 2 -17.55 18.34 -84.51
CA ARG A 2 -16.31 18.27 -83.78
C ARG A 2 -16.25 19.08 -82.48
N ARG A 3 -16.23 18.31 -81.36
CA ARG A 3 -15.25 18.33 -80.24
C ARG A 3 -15.70 17.33 -79.21
N LYS A 4 -15.21 16.21 -79.09
CA LYS A 4 -14.02 15.67 -78.38
C LYS A 4 -13.75 16.39 -77.05
N PHE A 5 -14.17 15.79 -75.95
CA PHE A 5 -13.47 15.95 -74.70
C PHE A 5 -13.33 14.64 -73.96
N MET A 6 -12.11 14.32 -73.70
CA MET A 6 -11.65 13.18 -72.95
C MET A 6 -11.90 13.35 -71.43
N PRO A 7 -11.93 12.22 -70.72
CA PRO A 7 -12.01 12.23 -69.25
C PRO A 7 -10.64 12.21 -68.64
N SER A 8 -10.46 12.90 -67.53
CA SER A 8 -9.35 12.73 -66.65
C SER A 8 -9.79 11.98 -65.40
N SER A 9 -9.29 10.80 -65.33
CA SER A 9 -9.18 10.02 -64.13
C SER A 9 -8.08 10.62 -63.25
N VAL A 10 -8.40 11.02 -62.03
CA VAL A 10 -7.38 11.20 -60.97
C VAL A 10 -8.04 10.88 -59.65
N GLN A 11 -7.81 9.67 -59.18
CA GLN A 11 -7.13 9.41 -57.92
C GLN A 11 -7.88 9.64 -56.64
N ALA A 12 -8.29 8.55 -56.10
CA ALA A 12 -8.54 8.41 -54.68
C ALA A 12 -7.63 7.33 -54.11
N THR A 13 -6.45 7.68 -53.66
CA THR A 13 -5.60 6.85 -52.81
C THR A 13 -4.93 7.76 -51.80
N ALA A 14 -5.65 8.15 -50.76
CA ALA A 14 -5.04 8.71 -49.57
C ALA A 14 -6.06 8.60 -48.42
N GLY A 15 -6.05 7.51 -47.69
CA GLY A 15 -6.98 7.38 -46.59
C GLY A 15 -6.83 6.11 -45.75
N LEU A 16 -5.64 5.52 -45.70
CA LEU A 16 -5.47 4.27 -44.97
C LEU A 16 -4.21 4.25 -44.09
N LEU A 17 -3.84 5.37 -43.50
CA LEU A 17 -2.67 5.46 -42.62
C LEU A 17 -2.86 6.28 -41.35
N ALA A 18 -4.09 6.52 -40.93
CA ALA A 18 -4.36 7.32 -39.73
C ALA A 18 -5.07 6.60 -38.59
N THR A 19 -5.18 5.27 -38.60
CA THR A 19 -5.91 4.53 -37.54
C THR A 19 -5.05 3.54 -36.76
N LEU A 20 -3.73 3.72 -36.73
CA LEU A 20 -2.85 2.81 -35.98
C LEU A 20 -2.08 3.48 -34.83
N MET A 21 -2.53 4.60 -34.31
CA MET A 21 -1.87 5.27 -33.18
C MET A 21 -2.81 5.62 -32.03
N MET A 22 -3.75 4.76 -31.65
CA MET A 22 -4.57 4.97 -30.46
C MET A 22 -4.73 3.74 -29.58
N PHE A 23 -3.73 2.88 -29.48
CA PHE A 23 -3.78 1.75 -28.55
C PHE A 23 -2.60 1.66 -27.59
N CYS A 24 -1.92 2.76 -27.30
CA CYS A 24 -0.82 2.77 -26.30
C CYS A 24 -1.18 3.51 -24.99
N GLY A 25 -2.46 3.74 -24.69
CA GLY A 25 -2.89 4.56 -23.55
C GLY A 25 -3.41 3.82 -22.31
N GLU A 26 -3.66 2.53 -22.36
CA GLU A 26 -4.42 1.88 -21.28
C GLU A 26 -3.67 0.86 -20.41
N ILE A 27 -2.38 0.71 -20.58
CA ILE A 27 -1.62 -0.25 -19.75
C ILE A 27 -1.17 0.36 -18.40
N ALA A 28 -1.27 1.68 -18.24
CA ALA A 28 -0.78 2.35 -17.03
C ALA A 28 -1.77 2.31 -15.84
N MET A 29 -3.05 2.03 -16.06
CA MET A 29 -4.07 2.05 -15.00
C MET A 29 -4.26 0.72 -14.27
N ALA A 30 -3.78 -0.39 -14.84
CA ALA A 30 -3.95 -1.71 -14.22
C ALA A 30 -2.95 -1.99 -13.09
N ARG A 31 -1.91 -1.19 -12.93
CA ARG A 31 -0.90 -1.38 -11.87
C ARG A 31 -1.31 -0.84 -10.50
N SER A 32 -2.31 0.03 -10.44
CA SER A 32 -2.73 0.62 -9.18
C SER A 32 -3.68 -0.27 -8.36
N LEU A 33 -4.13 -1.39 -8.92
CA LEU A 33 -4.99 -2.37 -8.23
C LEU A 33 -4.25 -3.64 -7.80
N LEU A 34 -2.94 -3.72 -8.04
CA LEU A 34 -2.15 -4.84 -7.54
C LEU A 34 -1.92 -4.64 -6.05
N LEU A 35 -2.48 -5.55 -5.27
CA LEU A 35 -2.12 -5.69 -3.86
C LEU A 35 -0.61 -5.86 -3.74
N ALA A 36 -0.01 -5.20 -2.74
CA ALA A 36 1.39 -5.43 -2.44
C ALA A 36 1.60 -6.93 -2.16
N GLU A 37 2.59 -7.51 -2.82
CA GLU A 37 2.98 -8.89 -2.57
C GLU A 37 3.42 -9.07 -1.11
N PRO A 38 3.03 -10.14 -0.42
CA PRO A 38 3.47 -10.39 0.95
C PRO A 38 4.98 -10.35 1.13
N SER A 39 5.74 -10.80 0.13
CA SER A 39 7.20 -10.74 0.13
C SER A 39 7.76 -9.32 0.17
N GLN A 40 7.06 -8.35 -0.40
CA GLN A 40 7.49 -6.94 -0.39
C GLN A 40 7.31 -6.27 0.98
N LEU A 41 6.34 -6.73 1.75
CA LEU A 41 6.06 -6.24 3.09
C LEU A 41 6.75 -7.06 4.18
N ALA A 42 7.28 -8.22 3.84
CA ALA A 42 8.03 -9.06 4.78
C ALA A 42 9.21 -8.30 5.38
N GLY A 43 9.46 -8.52 6.66
CA GLY A 43 10.56 -7.91 7.40
C GLY A 43 10.16 -7.40 8.77
N GLN A 44 11.06 -6.63 9.36
CA GLN A 44 10.87 -6.05 10.69
C GLN A 44 10.09 -4.74 10.64
N TRP A 45 9.08 -4.65 11.46
CA TRP A 45 8.22 -3.49 11.61
C TRP A 45 8.16 -3.03 13.06
N GLN A 46 8.02 -1.75 13.26
CA GLN A 46 7.80 -1.16 14.57
C GLN A 46 6.37 -0.68 14.68
N ALA A 47 5.65 -1.20 15.66
CA ALA A 47 4.35 -0.70 16.05
C ALA A 47 4.52 0.34 17.15
N VAL A 48 3.92 1.50 16.99
CA VAL A 48 4.01 2.63 17.93
C VAL A 48 2.60 3.06 18.31
N LEU A 49 2.39 3.23 19.60
CA LEU A 49 1.15 3.75 20.14
C LEU A 49 1.35 5.21 20.57
N SER A 50 0.55 6.12 20.05
CA SER A 50 0.62 7.55 20.35
C SER A 50 -0.75 8.13 20.74
N SER A 51 -0.72 9.19 21.52
CA SER A 51 -1.92 9.98 21.78
C SER A 51 -2.25 10.88 20.57
N PRO A 52 -3.53 11.16 20.28
CA PRO A 52 -3.90 12.10 19.21
C PRO A 52 -3.28 13.50 19.36
N GLN A 53 -2.89 13.86 20.58
CA GLN A 53 -2.30 15.17 20.89
C GLN A 53 -0.79 15.24 20.66
N ASP A 54 -0.12 14.11 20.43
CA ASP A 54 1.35 14.07 20.27
C ASP A 54 1.80 14.39 18.84
N ASN A 55 0.89 14.76 17.94
CA ASN A 55 1.21 15.09 16.56
C ASN A 55 1.88 16.46 16.35
N ALA A 56 2.07 17.24 17.41
CA ALA A 56 2.75 18.53 17.35
C ALA A 56 3.94 18.55 18.31
N GLN A 57 5.14 18.39 17.78
CA GLN A 57 6.38 18.78 18.45
C GLN A 57 6.84 17.93 19.63
N THR A 58 7.35 16.73 19.40
CA THR A 58 8.48 16.29 20.25
C THR A 58 9.25 15.14 19.58
N GLN A 59 10.10 15.47 18.64
CA GLN A 59 11.19 14.59 18.21
C GLN A 59 12.43 14.78 19.11
N ALA A 60 12.25 15.08 20.37
CA ALA A 60 13.36 15.26 21.27
C ALA A 60 13.09 14.52 22.57
N MET A 61 13.88 13.49 22.80
CA MET A 61 14.11 12.83 24.08
C MET A 61 12.90 12.10 24.67
N GLN A 62 12.80 10.81 24.40
CA GLN A 62 12.21 9.95 25.41
C GLN A 62 12.79 8.55 25.35
N ASP A 63 13.72 8.31 26.26
CA ASP A 63 13.78 7.06 27.01
C ASP A 63 12.48 6.88 27.79
N LYS A 64 11.37 6.60 27.09
CA LYS A 64 10.16 6.14 27.74
C LYS A 64 9.89 4.73 27.29
N PRO A 65 10.06 3.76 28.19
CA PRO A 65 9.77 2.38 27.82
C PRO A 65 8.30 2.23 27.45
N SER A 66 8.07 1.60 26.32
CA SER A 66 6.93 0.74 26.07
C SER A 66 5.71 1.23 25.34
N ASN A 67 5.77 2.30 24.55
CA ASN A 67 4.71 2.52 23.56
C ASN A 67 5.11 2.02 22.16
N SER A 68 6.07 1.11 22.09
CA SER A 68 6.51 0.51 20.83
C SER A 68 6.75 -0.99 20.97
N CYS A 69 6.39 -1.74 19.93
CA CYS A 69 6.63 -3.17 19.81
C CYS A 69 7.34 -3.45 18.48
N LEU A 70 8.31 -4.35 18.49
CA LEU A 70 8.92 -4.86 17.27
C LEU A 70 8.19 -6.13 16.84
N VAL A 71 7.65 -6.12 15.63
CA VAL A 71 6.96 -7.26 15.04
C VAL A 71 7.60 -7.61 13.70
N GLU A 72 7.45 -8.86 13.30
CA GLU A 72 7.94 -9.35 12.02
C GLU A 72 6.76 -9.79 11.17
N LEU A 73 6.61 -9.17 10.00
CA LEU A 73 5.72 -9.65 8.96
C LEU A 73 6.48 -10.70 8.14
N LYS A 74 6.04 -11.94 8.19
CA LYS A 74 6.67 -13.02 7.44
C LYS A 74 6.01 -13.19 6.07
N ALA A 75 6.77 -13.59 5.08
CA ALA A 75 6.27 -13.78 3.71
C ALA A 75 5.17 -14.86 3.61
N ASP A 76 5.10 -15.77 4.56
CA ASP A 76 4.03 -16.77 4.68
C ASP A 76 2.75 -16.22 5.31
N GLN A 77 2.68 -14.91 5.55
CA GLN A 77 1.56 -14.19 6.16
C GLN A 77 1.32 -14.52 7.64
N THR A 78 2.30 -15.07 8.32
CA THR A 78 2.32 -15.18 9.78
C THR A 78 3.04 -13.99 10.42
N LEU A 79 2.77 -13.74 11.69
CA LEU A 79 3.44 -12.71 12.49
C LEU A 79 4.43 -13.33 13.46
N GLY A 80 5.55 -12.66 13.64
CA GLY A 80 6.56 -12.99 14.63
C GLY A 80 6.95 -11.77 15.46
N GLY A 81 7.95 -11.92 16.30
CA GLY A 81 8.44 -10.86 17.18
C GLY A 81 7.56 -10.66 18.42
N GLN A 82 7.36 -9.42 18.83
CA GLN A 82 6.60 -9.06 20.03
C GLN A 82 5.10 -8.97 19.78
N THR A 83 4.50 -10.07 19.31
CA THR A 83 3.07 -10.14 19.00
C THR A 83 2.18 -10.04 20.23
N ASP A 84 2.65 -10.50 21.38
CA ASP A 84 2.00 -10.34 22.68
C ASP A 84 1.86 -8.87 23.09
N CYS A 85 2.90 -8.07 22.88
CA CYS A 85 2.89 -6.63 23.11
C CYS A 85 1.80 -5.95 22.27
N LEU A 86 1.74 -6.27 20.97
CA LEU A 86 0.73 -5.74 20.07
C LEU A 86 -0.67 -6.25 20.45
N GLY A 87 -0.78 -7.51 20.86
CA GLY A 87 -2.03 -8.11 21.32
C GLY A 87 -2.58 -7.45 22.58
N HIS A 88 -1.73 -6.95 23.44
CA HIS A 88 -2.14 -6.19 24.62
C HIS A 88 -2.89 -4.90 24.26
N TRP A 89 -2.47 -4.24 23.20
CA TRP A 89 -3.14 -3.03 22.71
C TRP A 89 -4.42 -3.33 21.93
N LEU A 90 -4.43 -4.43 21.16
CA LEU A 90 -5.55 -4.81 20.31
C LEU A 90 -6.63 -5.63 21.02
N GLY A 91 -6.31 -6.22 22.18
CA GLY A 91 -7.21 -7.11 22.91
C GLY A 91 -7.23 -8.56 22.39
N ASP A 92 -6.50 -8.86 21.32
CA ASP A 92 -6.30 -10.19 20.78
C ASP A 92 -4.92 -10.24 20.10
N GLU A 93 -4.12 -11.25 20.42
CA GLU A 93 -2.77 -11.37 19.89
C GLU A 93 -2.80 -11.70 18.39
N PRO A 94 -2.26 -10.82 17.52
CA PRO A 94 -2.26 -11.07 16.09
C PRO A 94 -1.27 -12.18 15.73
N VAL A 95 -1.70 -13.10 14.88
CA VAL A 95 -0.92 -14.25 14.44
C VAL A 95 -0.74 -14.32 12.93
N ARG A 96 -1.61 -13.66 12.18
CA ARG A 96 -1.55 -13.59 10.71
C ARG A 96 -1.80 -12.16 10.22
N TRP A 97 -1.40 -11.91 9.00
CA TRP A 97 -1.61 -10.63 8.34
C TRP A 97 -1.93 -10.80 6.86
N PHE A 98 -2.64 -9.84 6.28
CA PHE A 98 -3.00 -9.82 4.87
C PHE A 98 -2.86 -8.41 4.32
N THR A 99 -2.47 -8.31 3.05
CA THR A 99 -2.53 -7.06 2.30
C THR A 99 -3.96 -6.80 1.84
N GLU A 100 -4.37 -5.54 1.89
CA GLU A 100 -5.64 -5.06 1.35
C GLU A 100 -5.40 -3.89 0.41
N PRO A 101 -6.33 -3.54 -0.49
CA PRO A 101 -6.14 -2.46 -1.45
C PRO A 101 -5.82 -1.11 -0.80
N ASP A 102 -6.33 -0.86 0.39
CA ASP A 102 -6.19 0.38 1.14
C ASP A 102 -5.36 0.24 2.43
N GLY A 103 -4.76 -0.93 2.66
CA GLY A 103 -4.02 -1.13 3.89
C GLY A 103 -3.54 -2.54 4.17
N LEU A 104 -3.62 -2.88 5.44
CA LEU A 104 -3.16 -4.14 6.01
C LEU A 104 -4.16 -4.62 7.06
N SER A 105 -4.48 -5.89 7.07
CA SER A 105 -5.27 -6.52 8.14
C SER A 105 -4.45 -7.47 8.96
N LEU A 106 -4.62 -7.39 10.27
CA LEU A 106 -4.09 -8.34 11.25
C LEU A 106 -5.21 -9.24 11.74
N ILE A 107 -4.95 -10.52 11.84
CA ILE A 107 -5.89 -11.53 12.36
C ILE A 107 -5.34 -12.08 13.66
N GLY A 108 -6.14 -11.98 14.71
CA GLY A 108 -5.78 -12.48 16.04
C GLY A 108 -6.05 -13.98 16.23
N LYS A 109 -5.60 -14.50 17.35
CA LYS A 109 -5.84 -15.89 17.77
C LYS A 109 -7.31 -16.26 17.90
N GLN A 110 -8.16 -15.27 18.22
CA GLN A 110 -9.60 -15.41 18.38
C GLN A 110 -10.36 -14.97 17.13
N ASP A 111 -9.66 -14.94 15.96
CA ASP A 111 -10.20 -14.51 14.68
C ASP A 111 -10.66 -13.04 14.64
N SER A 112 -10.24 -12.22 15.59
CA SER A 112 -10.46 -10.78 15.52
C SER A 112 -9.69 -10.19 14.33
N ARG A 113 -10.34 -9.29 13.60
CA ARG A 113 -9.74 -8.60 12.46
C ARG A 113 -9.49 -7.14 12.79
N THR A 114 -8.27 -6.72 12.60
CA THR A 114 -7.84 -5.33 12.79
C THR A 114 -7.30 -4.78 11.48
N HIS A 115 -7.95 -3.76 10.95
CA HIS A 115 -7.55 -3.10 9.70
C HIS A 115 -6.75 -1.84 9.99
N LEU A 116 -5.59 -1.72 9.36
CA LEU A 116 -4.74 -0.52 9.39
C LEU A 116 -4.68 0.07 7.98
N GLY A 117 -5.13 1.33 7.84
CA GLY A 117 -5.10 2.04 6.57
C GLY A 117 -3.71 2.51 6.20
N LEU A 118 -3.35 2.38 4.92
CA LEU A 118 -2.11 2.90 4.38
C LEU A 118 -2.13 4.43 4.36
N ARG A 119 -1.07 5.05 4.84
CA ARG A 119 -0.88 6.50 4.87
C ARG A 119 0.32 6.93 4.03
N GLN A 120 0.38 8.21 3.72
CA GLN A 120 1.52 8.79 3.03
C GLN A 120 2.82 8.50 3.80
N GLY A 121 3.89 8.18 3.08
CA GLY A 121 5.15 7.77 3.69
C GLY A 121 5.30 6.27 3.92
N GLY A 122 4.30 5.45 3.51
CA GLY A 122 4.42 3.99 3.53
C GLY A 122 4.28 3.35 4.91
N HIS A 123 3.58 4.00 5.82
CA HIS A 123 3.21 3.43 7.11
C HIS A 123 1.72 3.10 7.16
N TYR A 124 1.34 2.20 8.06
CA TYR A 124 -0.05 1.80 8.30
C TYR A 124 -0.53 2.36 9.63
N GLN A 125 -1.79 2.72 9.71
CA GLN A 125 -2.31 3.42 10.88
C GLN A 125 -3.78 3.08 11.14
N MET A 126 -4.15 3.02 12.41
CA MET A 126 -5.53 2.93 12.86
C MET A 126 -5.72 3.67 14.18
N THR A 127 -6.94 4.05 14.47
CA THR A 127 -7.33 4.56 15.80
C THR A 127 -7.97 3.44 16.60
N LEU A 128 -7.45 3.18 17.78
CA LEU A 128 -8.00 2.19 18.71
C LEU A 128 -9.29 2.71 19.34
N LYS A 129 -10.08 1.79 19.92
CA LYS A 129 -11.30 2.17 20.68
C LYS A 129 -11.01 3.10 21.85
N SER A 130 -9.80 3.05 22.39
CA SER A 130 -9.31 3.97 23.44
C SER A 130 -9.06 5.39 22.94
N GLY A 131 -9.12 5.66 21.63
CA GLY A 131 -8.73 6.92 21.02
C GLY A 131 -7.25 7.06 20.73
N MET A 132 -6.43 6.10 21.15
CA MET A 132 -5.00 6.05 20.83
C MET A 132 -4.76 5.69 19.37
N LEU A 133 -3.70 6.22 18.81
CA LEU A 133 -3.29 5.99 17.44
C LEU A 133 -2.23 4.90 17.38
N LEU A 134 -2.54 3.79 16.72
CA LEU A 134 -1.59 2.73 16.42
C LEU A 134 -0.99 2.95 15.05
N ARG A 135 0.33 3.02 14.98
CA ARG A 135 1.10 3.21 13.77
C ARG A 135 2.08 2.06 13.58
N LEU A 136 2.09 1.49 12.39
CA LEU A 136 3.01 0.42 12.01
C LEU A 136 3.96 0.96 10.94
N GLU A 137 5.24 1.04 11.27
CA GLU A 137 6.29 1.56 10.39
C GLU A 137 7.35 0.49 10.14
N ARG A 138 7.92 0.52 8.94
CA ARG A 138 9.08 -0.35 8.65
C ARG A 138 10.27 0.07 9.51
N ASN A 139 10.87 -0.88 10.16
CA ASN A 139 12.07 -0.61 10.96
C ASN A 139 13.23 -0.19 10.06
N LYS A 140 13.68 1.05 10.20
CA LYS A 140 14.74 1.65 9.39
C LYS A 140 16.13 1.07 9.66
N SER A 141 16.30 0.34 10.76
CA SER A 141 17.58 -0.25 11.14
C SER A 141 18.08 -1.36 10.19
N GLN A 142 17.21 -1.87 9.30
CA GLN A 142 17.56 -2.90 8.33
C GLN A 142 17.65 -2.40 6.88
N SER A 143 17.46 -1.11 6.65
CA SER A 143 17.55 -0.54 5.30
C SER A 143 18.96 -0.17 4.86
N ALA A 144 19.99 -0.57 5.60
CA ALA A 144 21.39 -0.21 5.37
C ALA A 144 22.23 -1.40 4.85
N HIS A 145 21.67 -2.16 3.91
CA HIS A 145 22.46 -3.16 3.14
C HIS A 145 21.97 -3.20 1.70
#